data_41e5d428b314aa14b23fc0c4c33c2c00
#
_entry.id   41e5d428b314aa14b23fc0c4c33c2c00
#
_cell.length_a   1.000
_cell.length_b   1.000
_cell.length_c   1.000
_cell.angle_alpha   90.00
_cell.angle_beta   90.00
_cell.angle_gamma   90.00
#
_symmetry.space_group_name_H-M   'P 1'
#
loop_
_entity.id
_entity.type
_entity.pdbx_description
1 polymer ?
#
loop_
_entity_poly.entity_id
_entity_poly.type
_entity_poly.pdbx_seq_one_letter_code
_entity_poly.pdbx_strand_id
1 'polypeptide(L)'
;IASYNERFRNIQNVVLDAMQTLPYFCYLIPVLMFFGGGIVSAVLATVIYSIPPIIRLTSLGLTQVSGSYSEVSRSFGGTLLQTLGKVKFPLAVPSLVIGFNQTVILAFAMQIVTPLIGGKGLGLEVFNGLARSDTGRGLAAGIAIVLLAVIIDRITLAWTKKQRIALGLISKNK
;
A
#
# COMPACT_ATOMS: atom_id res chain seq x y z
N ILE A 1 -4.95 16.83 -4.19
CA ILE A 1 -4.16 17.84 -4.94
C ILE A 1 -3.76 17.25 -6.29
N ALA A 2 -3.06 16.11 -6.36
CA ALA A 2 -2.60 15.49 -7.61
C ALA A 2 -3.73 15.16 -8.61
N SER A 3 -4.94 14.87 -8.14
CA SER A 3 -6.09 14.60 -8.99
C SER A 3 -6.66 15.84 -9.70
N TYR A 4 -6.24 17.04 -9.31
CA TYR A 4 -6.68 18.32 -9.88
C TYR A 4 -5.60 19.09 -10.64
N ASN A 5 -4.32 18.74 -10.45
CA ASN A 5 -3.20 19.42 -11.09
C ASN A 5 -2.31 18.41 -11.83
N GLU A 6 -2.31 18.46 -13.15
CA GLU A 6 -1.55 17.54 -14.01
C GLU A 6 -0.04 17.62 -13.81
N ARG A 7 0.51 18.83 -13.62
CA ARG A 7 1.95 19.01 -13.37
C ARG A 7 2.37 18.32 -12.07
N PHE A 8 1.58 18.52 -11.01
CA PHE A 8 1.86 17.87 -9.72
C PHE A 8 1.74 16.35 -9.83
N ARG A 9 0.74 15.86 -10.56
CA ARG A 9 0.55 14.41 -10.82
C ARG A 9 1.75 13.81 -11.56
N ASN A 10 2.26 14.51 -12.57
CA ASN A 10 3.42 14.03 -13.34
C ASN A 10 4.67 13.96 -12.47
N ILE A 11 4.95 14.97 -11.67
CA ILE A 11 6.07 14.98 -10.72
C ILE A 11 5.90 13.84 -9.71
N GLN A 12 4.71 13.69 -9.14
CA GLN A 12 4.42 12.60 -8.20
C GLN A 12 4.66 11.22 -8.83
N ASN A 13 4.22 11.01 -10.07
CA ASN A 13 4.42 9.74 -10.76
C ASN A 13 5.92 9.45 -10.97
N VAL A 14 6.71 10.42 -11.42
CA VAL A 14 8.15 10.26 -11.59
C VAL A 14 8.84 9.89 -10.27
N VAL A 15 8.48 10.55 -9.17
CA VAL A 15 9.03 10.23 -7.83
C VAL A 15 8.62 8.81 -7.42
N LEU A 16 7.34 8.45 -7.59
CA LEU A 16 6.86 7.11 -7.24
C LEU A 16 7.49 6.02 -8.13
N ASP A 17 7.72 6.30 -9.42
CA ASP A 17 8.43 5.39 -10.33
C ASP A 17 9.87 5.18 -9.90
N ALA A 18 10.58 6.26 -9.57
CA ALA A 18 11.93 6.17 -9.02
C ALA A 18 11.96 5.34 -7.73
N MET A 19 10.99 5.58 -6.82
CA MET A 19 10.89 4.80 -5.58
C MET A 19 10.64 3.31 -5.84
N GLN A 20 9.86 2.94 -6.85
CA GLN A 20 9.57 1.53 -7.15
C GLN A 20 10.68 0.82 -7.92
N THR A 21 11.51 1.56 -8.63
CA THR A 21 12.66 0.99 -9.38
C THR A 21 13.89 0.78 -8.50
N LEU A 22 13.99 1.50 -7.39
CA LEU A 22 15.11 1.34 -6.46
C LEU A 22 15.02 0.00 -5.71
N PRO A 23 16.11 -0.79 -5.68
CA PRO A 23 16.19 -1.99 -4.85
C PRO A 23 15.95 -1.67 -3.38
N TYR A 24 15.30 -2.58 -2.65
CA TYR A 24 14.96 -2.39 -1.24
C TYR A 24 16.17 -2.07 -0.35
N PHE A 25 17.37 -2.55 -0.68
CA PHE A 25 18.60 -2.21 0.04
C PHE A 25 18.93 -0.71 0.01
N CYS A 26 18.54 0.00 -1.06
CA CYS A 26 18.77 1.44 -1.15
C CYS A 26 18.00 2.24 -0.09
N TYR A 27 16.95 1.67 0.48
CA TYR A 27 16.18 2.28 1.57
C TYR A 27 16.78 1.98 2.94
N LEU A 28 17.41 0.80 3.10
CA LEU A 28 18.01 0.40 4.38
C LEU A 28 19.19 1.29 4.76
N ILE A 29 20.06 1.58 3.79
CA ILE A 29 21.32 2.29 4.06
C ILE A 29 21.09 3.71 4.61
N PRO A 30 20.31 4.60 3.94
CA PRO A 30 20.04 5.92 4.48
C PRO A 30 19.34 5.90 5.83
N VAL A 31 18.35 5.02 6.00
CA VAL A 31 17.62 4.91 7.26
C VAL A 31 18.53 4.46 8.39
N LEU A 32 19.42 3.50 8.13
CA LEU A 32 20.44 3.04 9.09
C LEU A 32 21.39 4.16 9.47
N MET A 33 21.84 4.97 8.49
CA MET A 33 22.78 6.08 8.72
C MET A 33 22.15 7.19 9.59
N PHE A 34 20.87 7.52 9.37
CA PHE A 34 20.22 8.61 10.10
C PHE A 34 19.66 8.20 11.46
N PHE A 35 19.18 6.98 11.60
CA PHE A 35 18.42 6.52 12.79
C PHE A 35 19.13 5.39 13.57
N GLY A 36 20.27 4.93 13.07
CA GLY A 36 20.98 3.79 13.66
C GLY A 36 20.28 2.46 13.42
N GLY A 37 20.82 1.36 13.99
CA GLY A 37 20.21 0.04 13.92
C GLY A 37 19.08 -0.13 14.94
N GLY A 38 17.97 -0.80 14.54
CA GLY A 38 16.91 -1.14 15.47
C GLY A 38 15.51 -1.20 14.85
N ILE A 39 14.51 -1.40 15.68
CA ILE A 39 13.12 -1.55 15.26
C ILE A 39 12.60 -0.28 14.56
N VAL A 40 12.97 0.90 15.04
CA VAL A 40 12.51 2.18 14.47
C VAL A 40 12.98 2.29 13.02
N SER A 41 14.26 2.02 12.77
CA SER A 41 14.82 2.03 11.41
C SER A 41 14.16 0.99 10.51
N ALA A 42 13.92 -0.21 11.03
CA ALA A 42 13.23 -1.26 10.30
C ALA A 42 11.81 -0.85 9.88
N VAL A 43 11.05 -0.22 10.78
CA VAL A 43 9.70 0.28 10.49
C VAL A 43 9.74 1.42 9.49
N LEU A 44 10.62 2.40 9.64
CA LEU A 44 10.75 3.53 8.71
C LEU A 44 11.12 3.06 7.30
N ALA A 45 12.09 2.18 7.17
CA ALA A 45 12.49 1.62 5.87
C ALA A 45 11.32 0.87 5.21
N THR A 46 10.58 0.07 5.99
CA THR A 46 9.40 -0.66 5.51
C THR A 46 8.31 0.29 5.02
N VAL A 47 8.00 1.34 5.78
CA VAL A 47 6.97 2.33 5.42
C VAL A 47 7.36 3.05 4.13
N ILE A 48 8.60 3.58 4.04
CA ILE A 48 9.06 4.31 2.86
C ILE A 48 8.99 3.42 1.61
N TYR A 49 9.44 2.16 1.72
CA TYR A 49 9.43 1.21 0.60
C TYR A 49 8.02 0.80 0.16
N SER A 50 7.09 0.62 1.11
CA SER A 50 5.77 0.07 0.83
C SER A 50 4.70 1.12 0.46
N ILE A 51 4.94 2.40 0.69
CA ILE A 51 3.98 3.50 0.48
C ILE A 51 3.60 3.77 -1.00
N PRO A 52 4.47 3.62 -2.02
CA PRO A 52 4.17 4.05 -3.39
C PRO A 52 2.88 3.49 -3.99
N PRO A 53 2.51 2.20 -3.84
CA PRO A 53 1.28 1.67 -4.43
C PRO A 53 0.00 2.34 -3.91
N ILE A 54 -0.08 2.61 -2.60
CA ILE A 54 -1.29 3.23 -2.04
C ILE A 54 -1.46 4.65 -2.56
N ILE A 55 -0.38 5.42 -2.69
CA ILE A 55 -0.43 6.78 -3.23
C ILE A 55 -0.86 6.74 -4.70
N ARG A 56 -0.24 5.86 -5.51
CA ARG A 56 -0.53 5.73 -6.95
C ARG A 56 -1.97 5.32 -7.18
N LEU A 57 -2.43 4.26 -6.53
CA LEU A 57 -3.78 3.73 -6.74
C LEU A 57 -4.86 4.62 -6.14
N THR A 58 -4.57 5.38 -5.08
CA THR A 58 -5.46 6.44 -4.60
C THR A 58 -5.60 7.56 -5.63
N SER A 59 -4.50 8.05 -6.18
CA SER A 59 -4.53 9.09 -7.21
C SER A 59 -5.28 8.61 -8.46
N LEU A 60 -4.99 7.40 -8.92
CA LEU A 60 -5.64 6.78 -10.06
C LEU A 60 -7.15 6.61 -9.81
N GLY A 61 -7.54 6.05 -8.66
CA GLY A 61 -8.95 5.86 -8.31
C GLY A 61 -9.74 7.16 -8.29
N LEU A 62 -9.16 8.25 -7.78
CA LEU A 62 -9.80 9.56 -7.75
C LEU A 62 -9.90 10.22 -9.15
N THR A 63 -8.95 9.94 -10.04
CA THR A 63 -8.98 10.49 -11.41
C THR A 63 -9.88 9.69 -12.34
N GLN A 64 -10.07 8.40 -12.12
CA GLN A 64 -10.96 7.53 -12.90
C GLN A 64 -12.45 7.76 -12.65
N VAL A 65 -12.81 8.44 -11.55
CA VAL A 65 -14.21 8.80 -11.32
C VAL A 65 -14.66 9.77 -12.41
N SER A 66 -15.68 9.37 -13.16
CA SER A 66 -16.23 10.15 -14.29
C SER A 66 -16.51 11.61 -13.91
N GLY A 67 -16.17 12.53 -14.83
CA GLY A 67 -16.43 13.96 -14.70
C GLY A 67 -17.91 14.28 -14.46
N SER A 68 -18.81 13.50 -15.06
CA SER A 68 -20.26 13.66 -14.89
C SER A 68 -20.73 13.65 -13.43
N TYR A 69 -20.15 12.80 -12.57
CA TYR A 69 -20.46 12.83 -11.13
C TYR A 69 -20.06 14.15 -10.46
N SER A 70 -18.95 14.73 -10.91
CA SER A 70 -18.49 16.03 -10.40
C SER A 70 -19.37 17.19 -10.89
N GLU A 71 -19.85 17.12 -12.14
CA GLU A 71 -20.76 18.09 -12.72
C GLU A 71 -22.10 18.06 -12.02
N VAL A 72 -22.70 16.88 -11.82
CA VAL A 72 -23.92 16.70 -11.05
C VAL A 72 -23.78 17.27 -9.64
N SER A 73 -22.69 16.96 -8.94
CA SER A 73 -22.44 17.50 -7.60
C SER A 73 -22.40 19.04 -7.59
N ARG A 74 -21.77 19.64 -8.61
CA ARG A 74 -21.71 21.11 -8.75
C ARG A 74 -23.06 21.73 -9.10
N SER A 75 -23.87 21.07 -9.92
CA SER A 75 -25.23 21.52 -10.26
C SER A 75 -26.13 21.59 -9.02
N PHE A 76 -25.88 20.75 -8.01
CA PHE A 76 -26.53 20.82 -6.70
C PHE A 76 -25.83 21.78 -5.71
N GLY A 77 -24.92 22.64 -6.17
CA GLY A 77 -24.23 23.61 -5.32
C GLY A 77 -23.10 23.00 -4.46
N GLY A 78 -22.63 21.79 -4.77
CA GLY A 78 -21.56 21.13 -4.03
C GLY A 78 -20.22 21.83 -4.19
N THR A 79 -19.53 22.09 -3.07
CA THR A 79 -18.13 22.59 -3.06
C THR A 79 -17.14 21.52 -3.52
N LEU A 80 -15.91 21.91 -3.89
CA LEU A 80 -14.85 20.98 -4.28
C LEU A 80 -14.55 19.92 -3.19
N LEU A 81 -14.53 20.34 -1.93
CA LEU A 81 -14.30 19.44 -0.79
C LEU A 81 -15.45 18.46 -0.57
N GLN A 82 -16.69 18.94 -0.74
CA GLN A 82 -17.88 18.10 -0.66
C GLN A 82 -17.91 17.07 -1.80
N THR A 83 -17.61 17.49 -3.02
CA THR A 83 -17.51 16.60 -4.20
C THR A 83 -16.41 15.56 -4.00
N LEU A 84 -15.25 15.96 -3.47
CA LEU A 84 -14.15 15.03 -3.19
C LEU A 84 -14.55 14.01 -2.12
N GLY A 85 -15.04 14.47 -0.97
CA GLY A 85 -15.30 13.60 0.19
C GLY A 85 -16.58 12.75 0.05
N LYS A 86 -17.65 13.33 -0.50
CA LYS A 86 -18.97 12.64 -0.58
C LYS A 86 -19.21 11.87 -1.86
N VAL A 87 -18.48 12.20 -2.94
CA VAL A 87 -18.69 11.58 -4.26
C VAL A 87 -17.44 10.82 -4.71
N LYS A 88 -16.33 11.53 -4.92
CA LYS A 88 -15.13 10.89 -5.51
C LYS A 88 -14.49 9.87 -4.60
N PHE A 89 -14.35 10.17 -3.31
CA PHE A 89 -13.69 9.28 -2.36
C PHE A 89 -14.42 7.94 -2.21
N PRO A 90 -15.74 7.88 -1.97
CA PRO A 90 -16.47 6.61 -1.91
C PRO A 90 -16.36 5.79 -3.19
N LEU A 91 -16.43 6.43 -4.36
CA LEU A 91 -16.29 5.74 -5.65
C LEU A 91 -14.86 5.26 -5.92
N ALA A 92 -13.85 5.91 -5.34
CA ALA A 92 -12.45 5.51 -5.45
C ALA A 92 -12.04 4.41 -4.44
N VAL A 93 -12.84 4.11 -3.41
CA VAL A 93 -12.55 3.10 -2.37
C VAL A 93 -12.05 1.78 -2.96
N PRO A 94 -12.61 1.20 -4.03
CA PRO A 94 -12.11 -0.04 -4.60
C PRO A 94 -10.63 0.04 -5.04
N SER A 95 -10.22 1.15 -5.63
CA SER A 95 -8.82 1.37 -6.04
C SER A 95 -7.89 1.59 -4.84
N LEU A 96 -8.39 2.28 -3.81
CA LEU A 96 -7.64 2.47 -2.55
C LEU A 96 -7.35 1.12 -1.88
N VAL A 97 -8.31 0.22 -1.87
CA VAL A 97 -8.14 -1.10 -1.24
C VAL A 97 -7.12 -1.95 -1.99
N ILE A 98 -7.13 -1.91 -3.32
CA ILE A 98 -6.09 -2.57 -4.13
C ILE A 98 -4.72 -1.98 -3.78
N GLY A 99 -4.61 -0.66 -3.65
CA GLY A 99 -3.39 0.01 -3.21
C GLY A 99 -2.94 -0.42 -1.83
N PHE A 100 -3.86 -0.51 -0.88
CA PHE A 100 -3.58 -0.99 0.47
C PHE A 100 -3.05 -2.44 0.46
N ASN A 101 -3.69 -3.35 -0.27
CA ASN A 101 -3.24 -4.73 -0.37
C ASN A 101 -1.82 -4.83 -0.94
N GLN A 102 -1.51 -4.09 -2.01
CA GLN A 102 -0.16 -4.06 -2.57
C GLN A 102 0.87 -3.50 -1.57
N THR A 103 0.51 -2.45 -0.84
CA THR A 103 1.34 -1.88 0.23
C THR A 103 1.65 -2.93 1.31
N VAL A 104 0.64 -3.69 1.75
CA VAL A 104 0.81 -4.75 2.75
C VAL A 104 1.73 -5.86 2.24
N ILE A 105 1.57 -6.30 0.99
CA ILE A 105 2.44 -7.32 0.39
C ILE A 105 3.90 -6.84 0.35
N LEU A 106 4.14 -5.58 -0.05
CA LEU A 106 5.50 -5.01 -0.05
C LEU A 106 6.07 -4.86 1.36
N ALA A 107 5.24 -4.52 2.35
CA ALA A 107 5.65 -4.44 3.75
C ALA A 107 6.10 -5.82 4.28
N PHE A 108 5.37 -6.89 3.95
CA PHE A 108 5.78 -8.25 4.31
C PHE A 108 7.05 -8.69 3.59
N ALA A 109 7.23 -8.35 2.31
CA ALA A 109 8.46 -8.62 1.59
C ALA A 109 9.66 -7.92 2.24
N MET A 110 9.49 -6.65 2.64
CA MET A 110 10.54 -5.89 3.31
C MET A 110 10.92 -6.46 4.68
N GLN A 111 9.97 -7.09 5.38
CA GLN A 111 10.19 -7.67 6.70
C GLN A 111 11.28 -8.76 6.73
N ILE A 112 11.53 -9.44 5.59
CA ILE A 112 12.59 -10.45 5.47
C ILE A 112 13.98 -9.81 5.47
N VAL A 113 14.09 -8.57 5.07
CA VAL A 113 15.36 -7.85 4.89
C VAL A 113 15.69 -6.93 6.07
N THR A 114 14.69 -6.43 6.78
CA THR A 114 14.87 -5.54 7.93
C THR A 114 15.70 -6.10 9.09
N PRO A 115 15.85 -7.42 9.30
CA PRO A 115 16.81 -7.97 10.27
C PRO A 115 18.24 -7.50 10.09
N LEU A 116 18.65 -7.18 8.85
CA LEU A 116 19.99 -6.64 8.55
C LEU A 116 20.27 -5.31 9.25
N ILE A 117 19.23 -4.56 9.59
CA ILE A 117 19.30 -3.27 10.29
C ILE A 117 18.71 -3.31 11.70
N GLY A 118 18.55 -4.51 12.27
CA GLY A 118 18.04 -4.71 13.63
C GLY A 118 16.52 -4.87 13.74
N GLY A 119 15.82 -5.18 12.64
CA GLY A 119 14.42 -5.58 12.65
C GLY A 119 14.20 -6.89 13.39
N LYS A 120 13.03 -7.04 14.00
CA LYS A 120 12.62 -8.22 14.78
C LYS A 120 11.36 -8.84 14.19
N GLY A 121 10.94 -9.98 14.73
CA GLY A 121 9.72 -10.68 14.32
C GLY A 121 9.98 -11.83 13.37
N LEU A 122 8.95 -12.26 12.61
CA LEU A 122 9.02 -13.43 11.73
C LEU A 122 10.11 -13.32 10.66
N GLY A 123 10.39 -12.12 10.17
CA GLY A 123 11.48 -11.88 9.21
C GLY A 123 12.84 -12.26 9.79
N LEU A 124 13.10 -11.98 11.07
CA LEU A 124 14.32 -12.40 11.74
C LEU A 124 14.44 -13.93 11.83
N GLU A 125 13.33 -14.62 12.01
CA GLU A 125 13.31 -16.08 12.03
C GLU A 125 13.65 -16.68 10.66
N VAL A 126 13.12 -16.09 9.57
CA VAL A 126 13.50 -16.46 8.20
C VAL A 126 15.00 -16.22 7.98
N PHE A 127 15.47 -15.04 8.35
CA PHE A 127 16.88 -14.66 8.21
C PHE A 127 17.81 -15.60 9.00
N ASN A 128 17.49 -15.92 10.26
CA ASN A 128 18.23 -16.85 11.09
C ASN A 128 18.21 -18.27 10.52
N GLY A 129 17.07 -18.72 9.97
CA GLY A 129 16.96 -20.00 9.28
C GLY A 129 17.92 -20.11 8.10
N LEU A 130 17.97 -19.06 7.28
CA LEU A 130 18.90 -18.97 6.14
C LEU A 130 20.37 -18.92 6.61
N ALA A 131 20.69 -18.06 7.56
CA ALA A 131 22.05 -17.85 8.03
C ALA A 131 22.66 -19.11 8.73
N ARG A 132 21.82 -19.92 9.36
CA ARG A 132 22.24 -21.14 10.10
C ARG A 132 21.98 -22.43 9.31
N SER A 133 21.51 -22.35 8.06
CA SER A 133 21.08 -23.49 7.25
C SER A 133 20.01 -24.35 7.96
N ASP A 134 19.22 -23.74 8.86
CA ASP A 134 18.08 -24.37 9.53
C ASP A 134 16.83 -24.19 8.64
N THR A 135 16.68 -25.13 7.70
CA THR A 135 15.59 -25.12 6.72
C THR A 135 14.21 -25.17 7.39
N GLY A 136 14.09 -25.92 8.49
CA GLY A 136 12.80 -26.08 9.21
C GLY A 136 12.32 -24.74 9.78
N ARG A 137 13.21 -24.03 10.48
CA ARG A 137 12.93 -22.73 11.08
C ARG A 137 12.61 -21.67 10.02
N GLY A 138 13.44 -21.58 8.97
CA GLY A 138 13.24 -20.63 7.88
C GLY A 138 11.92 -20.86 7.14
N LEU A 139 11.61 -22.13 6.82
CA LEU A 139 10.39 -22.50 6.13
C LEU A 139 9.14 -22.21 6.98
N ALA A 140 9.14 -22.60 8.25
CA ALA A 140 8.01 -22.35 9.16
C ALA A 140 7.70 -20.86 9.29
N ALA A 141 8.73 -20.02 9.49
CA ALA A 141 8.56 -18.58 9.56
C ALA A 141 8.10 -17.96 8.22
N GLY A 142 8.64 -18.44 7.10
CA GLY A 142 8.23 -18.03 5.76
C GLY A 142 6.75 -18.35 5.48
N ILE A 143 6.30 -19.56 5.79
CA ILE A 143 4.89 -19.95 5.66
C ILE A 143 4.01 -19.08 6.55
N ALA A 144 4.43 -18.77 7.78
CA ALA A 144 3.67 -17.90 8.67
C ALA A 144 3.49 -16.49 8.09
N ILE A 145 4.52 -15.90 7.48
CA ILE A 145 4.44 -14.60 6.80
C ILE A 145 3.44 -14.66 5.64
N VAL A 146 3.52 -15.69 4.80
CA VAL A 146 2.60 -15.87 3.66
C VAL A 146 1.16 -16.01 4.12
N LEU A 147 0.91 -16.82 5.15
CA LEU A 147 -0.44 -17.00 5.71
C LEU A 147 -1.00 -15.68 6.25
N LEU A 148 -0.21 -14.89 6.98
CA LEU A 148 -0.62 -13.58 7.45
C LEU A 148 -0.95 -12.63 6.28
N ALA A 149 -0.11 -12.60 5.25
CA ALA A 149 -0.35 -11.79 4.07
C ALA A 149 -1.68 -12.19 3.37
N VAL A 150 -1.92 -13.48 3.19
CA VAL A 150 -3.15 -14.00 2.59
C VAL A 150 -4.37 -13.68 3.44
N ILE A 151 -4.30 -13.81 4.75
CA ILE A 151 -5.40 -13.48 5.67
C ILE A 151 -5.78 -12.00 5.54
N ILE A 152 -4.80 -11.11 5.58
CA ILE A 152 -5.05 -9.66 5.45
C ILE A 152 -5.63 -9.34 4.07
N ASP A 153 -5.09 -9.92 2.99
CA ASP A 153 -5.61 -9.74 1.64
C ASP A 153 -7.09 -10.18 1.55
N ARG A 154 -7.44 -11.36 2.08
CA ARG A 154 -8.82 -11.88 2.05
C ARG A 154 -9.79 -11.03 2.84
N ILE A 155 -9.40 -10.58 4.04
CA ILE A 155 -10.23 -9.68 4.86
C ILE A 155 -10.49 -8.38 4.10
N THR A 156 -9.47 -7.80 3.51
CA THR A 156 -9.55 -6.50 2.81
C THR A 156 -10.38 -6.62 1.53
N LEU A 157 -10.21 -7.69 0.77
CA LEU A 157 -11.03 -7.97 -0.43
C LEU A 157 -12.50 -8.20 -0.08
N ALA A 158 -12.78 -8.94 0.99
CA ALA A 158 -14.16 -9.17 1.45
C ALA A 158 -14.83 -7.85 1.85
N TRP A 159 -14.11 -6.98 2.55
CA TRP A 159 -14.60 -5.63 2.90
C TRP A 159 -14.90 -4.78 1.66
N THR A 160 -14.01 -4.81 0.66
CA THR A 160 -14.20 -4.09 -0.60
C THR A 160 -15.41 -4.58 -1.38
N LYS A 161 -15.62 -5.90 -1.45
CA LYS A 161 -16.79 -6.48 -2.10
C LYS A 161 -18.08 -5.97 -1.46
N LYS A 162 -18.13 -5.93 -0.12
CA LYS A 162 -19.27 -5.39 0.62
C LYS A 162 -19.52 -3.91 0.29
N GLN A 163 -18.47 -3.10 0.21
CA GLN A 163 -18.57 -1.68 -0.16
C GLN A 163 -19.07 -1.49 -1.60
N ARG A 164 -18.57 -2.28 -2.56
CA ARG A 164 -19.03 -2.21 -3.96
C ARG A 164 -20.50 -2.56 -4.13
N ILE A 165 -20.99 -3.54 -3.36
CA ILE A 165 -22.41 -3.91 -3.34
C ILE A 165 -23.24 -2.77 -2.75
N ALA A 166 -22.79 -2.15 -1.65
CA ALA A 166 -23.47 -1.03 -1.00
C ALA A 166 -23.55 0.22 -1.90
N LEU A 167 -22.56 0.43 -2.78
CA LEU A 167 -22.54 1.52 -3.76
C LEU A 167 -23.30 1.17 -5.07
N GLY A 168 -23.92 -0.01 -5.17
CA GLY A 168 -24.63 -0.44 -6.37
C GLY A 168 -23.74 -0.73 -7.58
N LEU A 169 -22.41 -0.84 -7.39
CA LEU A 169 -21.43 -1.06 -8.45
C LEU A 169 -21.36 -2.52 -8.89
N ILE A 170 -21.87 -3.43 -8.08
CA ILE A 170 -21.93 -4.89 -8.37
C ILE A 170 -23.25 -5.43 -7.85
N SER A 171 -23.93 -6.24 -8.66
CA SER A 171 -25.15 -6.97 -8.23
C SER A 171 -24.81 -7.99 -7.15
N LYS A 172 -25.75 -8.17 -6.18
CA LYS A 172 -25.63 -9.12 -5.06
C LYS A 172 -25.59 -10.58 -5.50
N ASN A 173 -25.90 -10.89 -6.77
CA ASN A 173 -26.14 -12.23 -7.31
C ASN A 173 -25.02 -12.77 -8.23
N LYS A 174 -23.76 -12.37 -8.02
CA LYS A 174 -22.62 -13.01 -8.69
C LYS A 174 -21.53 -13.38 -7.70
#